data_6f328d2f207c2857223bb0662d3903c2
#
_entry.id   6f328d2f207c2857223bb0662d3903c2
#
_cell.length_a   1.000
_cell.length_b   1.000
_cell.length_c   1.000
_cell.angle_alpha   90.00
_cell.angle_beta   90.00
_cell.angle_gamma   90.00
#
_symmetry.space_group_name_H-M   'P 1'
#
loop_
_entity.id
_entity.type
_entity.pdbx_description
1 polymer ?
#
loop_
_entity_poly.entity_id
_entity_poly.type
_entity_poly.pdbx_seq_one_letter_code
_entity_poly.pdbx_strand_id
1 'polypeptide(L)'
;MIRLDGGVFAMGAEGFYPEEAPVRRVRVDAFRIDETPVTNAQFARFVAATGHVTFAEVPPDPKDYPGMPPELAQAGSLVFDPPPGPVDPASLAWWSFRFGATWQTPLGPGSTLEGLEDHPVVHVSHSDAAAYAAWAGKALPSEAEFEFAARGRLEGADYAWGDVFEPGGRPQANYWQGPFPHGNTLEDGWLRTSPVRSFPPNGYGLHDLIGNVWEWTDDWFALPRIEKKRPGHCCIPANPRGASRAASMDRKGPSGKTPRKVLKGGSHLCAESYCRRYRPAARYAQPIDTTTGHVGFRCVVRG
;
A
#
# COMPACT_ATOMS: atom_id res chain seq x y z
N MET A 1 5.67 4.95 -17.73
CA MET A 1 4.22 5.07 -17.43
C MET A 1 3.40 4.45 -18.56
N ILE A 2 2.38 3.69 -18.21
CA ILE A 2 1.46 3.05 -19.15
C ILE A 2 0.17 3.85 -19.19
N ARG A 3 -0.38 4.07 -20.38
CA ARG A 3 -1.68 4.72 -20.58
C ARG A 3 -2.79 3.69 -20.44
N LEU A 4 -3.78 4.01 -19.64
CA LEU A 4 -5.04 3.29 -19.51
C LEU A 4 -6.16 4.18 -20.02
N ASP A 5 -7.01 3.65 -20.90
CA ASP A 5 -8.09 4.43 -21.53
C ASP A 5 -9.29 4.66 -20.59
N GLY A 6 -9.20 4.13 -19.37
CA GLY A 6 -10.30 4.17 -18.42
C GLY A 6 -11.44 3.22 -18.81
N GLY A 7 -12.58 3.41 -18.19
CA GLY A 7 -13.74 2.58 -18.45
C GLY A 7 -14.59 2.34 -17.20
N VAL A 8 -15.64 1.54 -17.37
CA VAL A 8 -16.53 1.11 -16.29
C VAL A 8 -16.11 -0.26 -15.83
N PHE A 9 -15.98 -0.44 -14.51
CA PHE A 9 -15.62 -1.73 -13.91
C PHE A 9 -16.38 -1.99 -12.61
N ALA A 10 -16.36 -3.24 -12.15
CA ALA A 10 -16.87 -3.66 -10.87
C ALA A 10 -15.78 -3.44 -9.81
N MET A 11 -15.93 -2.41 -8.98
CA MET A 11 -15.04 -2.07 -7.88
C MET A 11 -15.49 -2.75 -6.60
N GLY A 12 -14.54 -3.34 -5.86
CA GLY A 12 -14.79 -4.07 -4.62
C GLY A 12 -14.88 -5.58 -4.82
N ALA A 13 -15.13 -6.30 -3.75
CA ALA A 13 -15.34 -7.75 -3.73
C ALA A 13 -16.33 -8.15 -2.63
N GLU A 14 -16.97 -9.30 -2.81
CA GLU A 14 -17.79 -9.97 -1.78
C GLU A 14 -17.02 -11.16 -1.21
N GLY A 15 -17.32 -11.52 0.03
CA GLY A 15 -16.83 -12.79 0.60
C GLY A 15 -15.44 -12.76 1.23
N PHE A 16 -14.72 -11.63 1.20
CA PHE A 16 -13.40 -11.49 1.84
C PHE A 16 -13.46 -10.59 3.07
N TYR A 17 -13.30 -9.27 2.89
CA TYR A 17 -13.30 -8.32 3.99
C TYR A 17 -14.47 -7.34 3.88
N PRO A 18 -15.13 -7.01 5.01
CA PRO A 18 -16.30 -6.12 5.00
C PRO A 18 -16.04 -4.75 4.36
N GLU A 19 -14.81 -4.26 4.46
CA GLU A 19 -14.42 -2.98 3.88
C GLU A 19 -14.35 -2.97 2.35
N GLU A 20 -14.31 -4.15 1.72
CA GLU A 20 -14.27 -4.29 0.26
C GLU A 20 -15.67 -4.29 -0.38
N ALA A 21 -16.68 -4.70 0.40
CA ALA A 21 -18.09 -4.79 -0.04
C ALA A 21 -18.85 -3.46 0.19
N PRO A 22 -19.93 -3.21 -0.58
CA PRO A 22 -20.45 -4.03 -1.67
C PRO A 22 -19.72 -3.77 -2.99
N VAL A 23 -19.76 -4.73 -3.89
CA VAL A 23 -19.33 -4.53 -5.28
C VAL A 23 -20.21 -3.46 -5.92
N ARG A 24 -19.58 -2.49 -6.58
CA ARG A 24 -20.29 -1.38 -7.25
C ARG A 24 -19.69 -1.06 -8.62
N ARG A 25 -20.54 -0.74 -9.57
CA ARG A 25 -20.08 -0.25 -10.87
C ARG A 25 -19.62 1.19 -10.72
N VAL A 26 -18.39 1.46 -11.15
CA VAL A 26 -17.79 2.81 -11.19
C VAL A 26 -17.09 3.02 -12.52
N ARG A 27 -16.90 4.27 -12.91
CA ARG A 27 -16.13 4.65 -14.08
C ARG A 27 -14.89 5.43 -13.66
N VAL A 28 -13.76 5.16 -14.30
CA VAL A 28 -12.56 5.99 -14.25
C VAL A 28 -12.28 6.54 -15.64
N ASP A 29 -11.86 7.79 -15.73
CA ASP A 29 -11.44 8.41 -16.99
C ASP A 29 -10.04 7.91 -17.37
N ALA A 30 -9.58 8.24 -18.57
CA ALA A 30 -8.24 7.87 -19.03
C ALA A 30 -7.15 8.53 -18.16
N PHE A 31 -6.10 7.76 -17.86
CA PHE A 31 -4.94 8.24 -17.09
C PHE A 31 -3.68 7.46 -17.48
N ARG A 32 -2.53 7.96 -17.06
CA ARG A 32 -1.27 7.22 -17.11
C ARG A 32 -0.85 6.83 -15.71
N ILE A 33 -0.32 5.63 -15.55
CA ILE A 33 0.17 5.11 -14.28
C ILE A 33 1.61 4.62 -14.42
N ASP A 34 2.42 4.76 -13.37
CA ASP A 34 3.76 4.19 -13.34
C ASP A 34 3.65 2.66 -13.45
N GLU A 35 4.52 2.07 -14.25
CA GLU A 35 4.54 0.63 -14.53
C GLU A 35 4.82 -0.19 -13.27
N THR A 36 5.63 0.36 -12.37
CA THR A 36 6.07 -0.24 -11.11
C THR A 36 5.87 0.73 -9.96
N PRO A 37 5.95 0.29 -8.69
CA PRO A 37 6.18 1.20 -7.57
C PRO A 37 7.44 2.04 -7.77
N VAL A 38 7.51 3.19 -7.11
CA VAL A 38 8.72 4.03 -7.10
C VAL A 38 9.85 3.27 -6.42
N THR A 39 11.00 3.17 -7.10
CA THR A 39 12.17 2.45 -6.57
C THR A 39 13.04 3.34 -5.67
N ASN A 40 13.90 2.71 -4.87
CA ASN A 40 14.91 3.41 -4.05
C ASN A 40 15.77 4.34 -4.90
N ALA A 41 16.26 3.88 -6.07
CA ALA A 41 17.04 4.71 -6.98
C ALA A 41 16.26 5.93 -7.51
N GLN A 42 14.96 5.78 -7.75
CA GLN A 42 14.12 6.89 -8.18
C GLN A 42 13.87 7.89 -7.04
N PHE A 43 13.61 7.40 -5.84
CA PHE A 43 13.40 8.23 -4.66
C PHE A 43 14.67 8.97 -4.24
N ALA A 44 15.84 8.32 -4.35
CA ALA A 44 17.13 8.95 -4.10
C ALA A 44 17.38 10.18 -5.01
N ARG A 45 16.98 10.12 -6.29
CA ARG A 45 17.04 11.27 -7.20
C ARG A 45 16.16 12.44 -6.75
N PHE A 46 14.97 12.15 -6.25
CA PHE A 46 14.08 13.17 -5.68
C PHE A 46 14.72 13.84 -4.46
N VAL A 47 15.21 13.05 -3.51
CA VAL A 47 15.87 13.57 -2.31
C VAL A 47 17.10 14.41 -2.68
N ALA A 48 17.94 13.92 -3.60
CA ALA A 48 19.12 14.65 -4.06
C ALA A 48 18.76 16.00 -4.75
N ALA A 49 17.65 16.05 -5.48
CA ALA A 49 17.21 17.27 -6.18
C ALA A 49 16.53 18.30 -5.28
N THR A 50 15.92 17.87 -4.16
CA THR A 50 15.05 18.73 -3.34
C THR A 50 15.55 18.94 -1.92
N GLY A 51 16.45 18.10 -1.42
CA GLY A 51 16.81 18.05 0.00
C GLY A 51 15.67 17.57 0.90
N HIS A 52 14.68 16.83 0.35
CA HIS A 52 13.53 16.35 1.13
C HIS A 52 14.00 15.47 2.29
N VAL A 53 13.50 15.78 3.48
CA VAL A 53 13.68 14.98 4.71
C VAL A 53 12.37 14.24 4.93
N THR A 54 12.43 12.90 5.00
CA THR A 54 11.22 12.08 5.14
C THR A 54 10.69 12.10 6.57
N PHE A 55 9.42 11.74 6.73
CA PHE A 55 8.77 11.68 8.04
C PHE A 55 9.53 10.80 9.03
N ALA A 56 10.10 9.68 8.58
CA ALA A 56 10.90 8.76 9.40
C ALA A 56 12.24 9.35 9.87
N GLU A 57 12.72 10.40 9.24
CA GLU A 57 13.97 11.10 9.59
C GLU A 57 13.78 12.25 10.58
N VAL A 58 12.50 12.59 10.89
CA VAL A 58 12.16 13.69 11.80
C VAL A 58 11.67 13.13 13.14
N PRO A 59 12.23 13.54 14.29
CA PRO A 59 11.68 13.17 15.59
C PRO A 59 10.21 13.61 15.71
N PRO A 60 9.31 12.76 16.26
CA PRO A 60 7.90 13.14 16.45
C PRO A 60 7.77 14.32 17.42
N ASP A 61 6.88 15.29 17.11
CA ASP A 61 6.55 16.36 18.05
C ASP A 61 5.70 15.77 19.21
N PRO A 62 6.13 15.91 20.48
CA PRO A 62 5.36 15.40 21.62
C PRO A 62 3.94 15.96 21.71
N LYS A 63 3.66 17.12 21.09
CA LYS A 63 2.31 17.70 21.04
C LYS A 63 1.34 16.88 20.20
N ASP A 64 1.85 16.21 19.17
CA ASP A 64 1.05 15.36 18.28
C ASP A 64 0.78 13.99 18.90
N TYR A 65 1.62 13.59 19.88
CA TYR A 65 1.57 12.28 20.55
C TYR A 65 1.49 12.44 22.08
N PRO A 66 0.35 12.93 22.63
CA PRO A 66 0.20 13.15 24.07
C PRO A 66 0.42 11.85 24.88
N GLY A 67 1.32 11.91 25.86
CA GLY A 67 1.67 10.77 26.72
C GLY A 67 2.80 9.89 26.18
N MET A 68 3.41 10.25 25.06
CA MET A 68 4.60 9.57 24.55
C MET A 68 5.77 9.82 25.52
N PRO A 69 6.46 8.76 25.98
CA PRO A 69 7.67 8.91 26.78
C PRO A 69 8.75 9.70 26.02
N PRO A 70 9.45 10.65 26.66
CA PRO A 70 10.44 11.49 25.99
C PRO A 70 11.56 10.71 25.28
N GLU A 71 11.93 9.55 25.82
CA GLU A 71 12.94 8.66 25.23
C GLU A 71 12.51 8.04 23.90
N LEU A 72 11.20 8.00 23.62
CA LEU A 72 10.65 7.54 22.35
C LEU A 72 10.51 8.66 21.31
N ALA A 73 10.76 9.91 21.68
CA ALA A 73 10.72 11.06 20.76
C ALA A 73 11.98 11.11 19.87
N GLN A 74 12.25 10.03 19.17
CA GLN A 74 13.38 9.88 18.24
C GLN A 74 12.87 9.49 16.86
N ALA A 75 13.58 9.96 15.83
CA ALA A 75 13.30 9.59 14.44
C ALA A 75 13.46 8.08 14.23
N GLY A 76 12.57 7.49 13.47
CA GLY A 76 12.58 6.05 13.20
C GLY A 76 11.31 5.57 12.51
N SER A 77 11.22 4.27 12.37
CA SER A 77 10.12 3.63 11.64
C SER A 77 9.86 2.20 12.14
N LEU A 78 8.71 1.66 11.80
CA LEU A 78 8.35 0.28 12.11
C LEU A 78 9.06 -0.68 11.16
N VAL A 79 9.79 -1.62 11.73
CA VAL A 79 10.50 -2.69 11.03
C VAL A 79 9.84 -4.03 11.38
N PHE A 80 9.61 -4.85 10.37
CA PHE A 80 9.15 -6.22 10.59
C PHE A 80 10.30 -7.11 11.05
N ASP A 81 10.12 -7.71 12.21
CA ASP A 81 11.02 -8.68 12.81
C ASP A 81 10.28 -10.01 13.02
N PRO A 82 10.54 -11.03 12.21
CA PRO A 82 9.89 -12.33 12.39
C PRO A 82 10.24 -12.90 13.77
N PRO A 83 9.24 -13.28 14.59
CA PRO A 83 9.49 -13.91 15.88
C PRO A 83 10.04 -15.34 15.65
N PRO A 84 10.72 -15.94 16.64
CA PRO A 84 11.29 -17.28 16.52
C PRO A 84 10.25 -18.42 16.51
N GLY A 85 8.98 -18.10 16.73
CA GLY A 85 7.87 -19.06 16.76
C GLY A 85 6.51 -18.38 16.73
N PRO A 86 5.43 -19.17 16.83
CA PRO A 86 4.07 -18.64 16.80
C PRO A 86 3.82 -17.61 17.90
N VAL A 87 3.13 -16.52 17.56
CA VAL A 87 2.69 -15.48 18.48
C VAL A 87 1.21 -15.19 18.29
N ASP A 88 0.56 -14.62 19.27
CA ASP A 88 -0.81 -14.14 19.14
C ASP A 88 -0.86 -13.01 18.08
N PRO A 89 -1.62 -13.17 16.99
CA PRO A 89 -1.77 -12.12 15.97
C PRO A 89 -2.25 -10.77 16.52
N ALA A 90 -3.00 -10.76 17.61
CA ALA A 90 -3.47 -9.53 18.24
C ALA A 90 -2.37 -8.74 18.93
N SER A 91 -1.25 -9.38 19.29
CA SER A 91 -0.12 -8.72 19.95
C SER A 91 0.70 -7.84 19.02
N LEU A 92 0.64 -8.09 17.69
CA LEU A 92 1.49 -7.44 16.68
C LEU A 92 2.99 -7.49 17.01
N ALA A 93 3.44 -8.53 17.74
CA ALA A 93 4.77 -8.64 18.31
C ALA A 93 5.92 -8.76 17.29
N TRP A 94 5.59 -8.82 16.01
CA TRP A 94 6.54 -8.78 14.89
C TRP A 94 6.87 -7.38 14.39
N TRP A 95 6.30 -6.32 15.01
CA TRP A 95 6.64 -4.95 14.69
C TRP A 95 7.53 -4.35 15.78
N SER A 96 8.70 -3.88 15.37
CA SER A 96 9.62 -3.13 16.22
C SER A 96 9.77 -1.71 15.72
N PHE A 97 9.50 -0.70 16.55
CA PHE A 97 9.89 0.66 16.21
C PHE A 97 11.40 0.77 16.39
N ARG A 98 12.12 1.02 15.29
CA ARG A 98 13.57 1.15 15.30
C ARG A 98 13.97 2.59 15.05
N PHE A 99 14.71 3.14 16.01
CA PHE A 99 15.33 4.45 15.86
C PHE A 99 16.34 4.41 14.71
N GLY A 100 16.32 5.46 13.87
CA GLY A 100 17.16 5.55 12.68
C GLY A 100 16.82 4.60 11.55
N ALA A 101 15.70 3.85 11.63
CA ALA A 101 15.16 3.17 10.44
C ALA A 101 14.47 4.20 9.53
N THR A 102 14.94 4.29 8.29
CA THR A 102 14.49 5.25 7.26
C THR A 102 14.47 4.57 5.91
N TRP A 103 14.09 5.29 4.86
CA TRP A 103 14.20 4.78 3.51
C TRP A 103 15.64 4.43 3.09
N GLN A 104 16.66 5.09 3.67
CA GLN A 104 18.09 4.82 3.39
C GLN A 104 18.66 3.70 4.25
N THR A 105 18.08 3.48 5.40
CA THR A 105 18.52 2.49 6.39
C THR A 105 17.33 1.60 6.79
N PRO A 106 16.81 0.75 5.88
CA PRO A 106 15.50 0.11 6.05
C PRO A 106 15.40 -0.88 7.21
N LEU A 107 16.52 -1.34 7.74
CA LEU A 107 16.56 -2.20 8.92
C LEU A 107 17.12 -1.46 10.16
N GLY A 108 17.26 -0.14 10.12
CA GLY A 108 17.87 0.69 11.13
C GLY A 108 19.35 0.93 10.90
N PRO A 109 20.03 1.56 11.86
CA PRO A 109 21.45 1.92 11.74
C PRO A 109 22.34 0.73 11.36
N GLY A 110 23.22 0.95 10.38
CA GLY A 110 24.11 -0.08 9.85
C GLY A 110 23.55 -0.85 8.65
N SER A 111 22.26 -0.72 8.33
CA SER A 111 21.73 -1.20 7.05
C SER A 111 21.93 -0.16 5.94
N THR A 112 21.97 -0.61 4.70
CA THR A 112 22.17 0.25 3.51
C THR A 112 21.19 -0.11 2.41
N LEU A 113 21.20 0.67 1.33
CA LEU A 113 20.44 0.38 0.10
C LEU A 113 21.27 -0.38 -0.94
N GLU A 114 22.48 -0.80 -0.61
CA GLU A 114 23.33 -1.56 -1.54
C GLU A 114 22.62 -2.84 -2.00
N GLY A 115 22.44 -2.99 -3.31
CA GLY A 115 21.68 -4.10 -3.91
C GLY A 115 20.15 -3.97 -3.81
N LEU A 116 19.64 -2.86 -3.27
CA LEU A 116 18.20 -2.58 -3.16
C LEU A 116 17.75 -1.41 -4.06
N GLU A 117 18.57 -0.98 -5.00
CA GLU A 117 18.33 0.18 -5.86
C GLU A 117 17.00 0.05 -6.65
N ASP A 118 16.74 -1.16 -7.15
CA ASP A 118 15.53 -1.49 -7.92
C ASP A 118 14.36 -2.04 -7.07
N HIS A 119 14.52 -2.09 -5.74
CA HIS A 119 13.40 -2.40 -4.85
C HIS A 119 12.50 -1.19 -4.65
N PRO A 120 11.18 -1.39 -4.36
CA PRO A 120 10.32 -0.30 -3.97
C PRO A 120 10.87 0.47 -2.77
N VAL A 121 10.78 1.79 -2.81
CA VAL A 121 11.07 2.60 -1.61
C VAL A 121 10.04 2.31 -0.54
N VAL A 122 10.50 2.15 0.69
CA VAL A 122 9.69 1.91 1.89
C VAL A 122 10.05 2.90 2.99
N HIS A 123 9.38 2.83 4.14
CA HIS A 123 9.53 3.79 5.24
C HIS A 123 9.17 5.23 4.87
N VAL A 124 8.27 5.38 3.91
CA VAL A 124 7.74 6.65 3.44
C VAL A 124 6.30 6.85 3.90
N SER A 125 6.01 8.01 4.47
CA SER A 125 4.66 8.42 4.84
C SER A 125 3.84 8.85 3.61
N HIS A 126 2.54 9.09 3.81
CA HIS A 126 1.71 9.66 2.73
C HIS A 126 2.23 11.04 2.25
N SER A 127 2.75 11.87 3.16
CA SER A 127 3.29 13.19 2.80
C SER A 127 4.57 13.08 1.96
N ASP A 128 5.43 12.11 2.24
CA ASP A 128 6.65 11.86 1.45
C ASP A 128 6.28 11.40 0.03
N ALA A 129 5.33 10.47 -0.07
CA ALA A 129 4.83 9.99 -1.35
C ALA A 129 4.18 11.11 -2.18
N ALA A 130 3.40 11.98 -1.54
CA ALA A 130 2.77 13.14 -2.19
C ALA A 130 3.81 14.18 -2.63
N ALA A 131 4.85 14.42 -1.82
CA ALA A 131 5.94 15.33 -2.18
C ALA A 131 6.73 14.83 -3.40
N TYR A 132 7.05 13.53 -3.43
CA TYR A 132 7.65 12.92 -4.61
C TYR A 132 6.77 13.08 -5.86
N ALA A 133 5.48 12.75 -5.74
CA ALA A 133 4.54 12.85 -6.84
C ALA A 133 4.47 14.29 -7.40
N ALA A 134 4.38 15.29 -6.54
CA ALA A 134 4.36 16.70 -6.92
C ALA A 134 5.66 17.13 -7.62
N TRP A 135 6.82 16.75 -7.08
CA TRP A 135 8.13 17.03 -7.71
C TRP A 135 8.22 16.42 -9.12
N ALA A 136 7.71 15.21 -9.29
CA ALA A 136 7.73 14.50 -10.56
C ALA A 136 6.68 15.01 -11.57
N GLY A 137 5.87 16.03 -11.22
CA GLY A 137 4.76 16.50 -12.05
C GLY A 137 3.61 15.48 -12.16
N LYS A 138 3.43 14.65 -11.15
CA LYS A 138 2.47 13.55 -11.06
C LYS A 138 1.55 13.72 -9.85
N ALA A 139 0.70 12.72 -9.60
CA ALA A 139 -0.14 12.61 -8.41
C ALA A 139 -0.16 11.17 -7.90
N LEU A 140 -0.59 10.96 -6.66
CA LEU A 140 -0.94 9.62 -6.19
C LEU A 140 -2.26 9.17 -6.85
N PRO A 141 -2.42 7.86 -7.12
CA PRO A 141 -3.66 7.33 -7.67
C PRO A 141 -4.82 7.50 -6.69
N SER A 142 -6.03 7.66 -7.19
CA SER A 142 -7.22 7.38 -6.40
C SER A 142 -7.34 5.88 -6.15
N GLU A 143 -8.12 5.50 -5.16
CA GLU A 143 -8.40 4.08 -4.89
C GLU A 143 -9.02 3.39 -6.11
N ALA A 144 -9.93 4.08 -6.81
CA ALA A 144 -10.58 3.54 -8.01
C ALA A 144 -9.62 3.39 -9.20
N GLU A 145 -8.71 4.35 -9.41
CA GLU A 145 -7.67 4.24 -10.45
C GLU A 145 -6.71 3.08 -10.17
N PHE A 146 -6.29 2.92 -8.91
CA PHE A 146 -5.43 1.80 -8.52
C PHE A 146 -6.13 0.46 -8.76
N GLU A 147 -7.38 0.30 -8.29
CA GLU A 147 -8.09 -0.96 -8.45
C GLU A 147 -8.39 -1.28 -9.91
N PHE A 148 -8.76 -0.27 -10.72
CA PHE A 148 -8.93 -0.44 -12.17
C PHE A 148 -7.63 -0.95 -12.81
N ALA A 149 -6.50 -0.35 -12.47
CA ALA A 149 -5.19 -0.75 -12.97
C ALA A 149 -4.83 -2.18 -12.50
N ALA A 150 -5.06 -2.49 -11.22
CA ALA A 150 -4.73 -3.79 -10.64
C ALA A 150 -5.54 -4.94 -11.23
N ARG A 151 -6.79 -4.70 -11.66
CA ARG A 151 -7.62 -5.73 -12.28
C ARG A 151 -7.11 -6.21 -13.65
N GLY A 152 -6.25 -5.46 -14.33
CA GLY A 152 -5.59 -5.96 -15.53
C GLY A 152 -6.54 -6.43 -16.63
N ARG A 153 -7.73 -5.81 -16.77
CA ARG A 153 -8.85 -6.20 -17.65
C ARG A 153 -9.66 -7.42 -17.20
N LEU A 154 -9.35 -7.99 -16.04
CA LEU A 154 -10.11 -9.12 -15.47
C LEU A 154 -11.23 -8.58 -14.58
N GLU A 155 -12.46 -8.58 -15.06
CA GLU A 155 -13.60 -8.13 -14.28
C GLU A 155 -14.06 -9.21 -13.31
N GLY A 156 -14.12 -8.88 -12.01
CA GLY A 156 -14.63 -9.78 -10.97
C GLY A 156 -13.65 -10.85 -10.49
N ALA A 157 -12.49 -11.00 -11.11
CA ALA A 157 -11.49 -11.96 -10.69
C ALA A 157 -10.95 -11.64 -9.27
N ASP A 158 -10.64 -12.68 -8.51
CA ASP A 158 -10.11 -12.54 -7.15
C ASP A 158 -8.71 -11.94 -7.14
N TYR A 159 -7.85 -12.31 -8.10
CA TYR A 159 -6.46 -11.85 -8.21
C TYR A 159 -6.23 -11.07 -9.51
N ALA A 160 -5.11 -10.37 -9.60
CA ALA A 160 -4.72 -9.63 -10.80
C ALA A 160 -4.38 -10.53 -12.00
N TRP A 161 -4.26 -11.84 -11.79
CA TRP A 161 -3.96 -12.87 -12.79
C TRP A 161 -5.08 -13.89 -12.99
N GLY A 162 -6.22 -13.77 -12.31
CA GLY A 162 -7.38 -14.68 -12.44
C GLY A 162 -7.91 -15.14 -11.08
N ASP A 163 -8.59 -16.30 -11.06
CA ASP A 163 -9.24 -16.82 -9.86
C ASP A 163 -8.42 -17.90 -9.14
N VAL A 164 -7.38 -18.41 -9.78
CA VAL A 164 -6.49 -19.40 -9.16
C VAL A 164 -5.35 -18.69 -8.44
N PHE A 165 -5.19 -18.94 -7.13
CA PHE A 165 -4.18 -18.27 -6.30
C PHE A 165 -2.77 -18.45 -6.85
N GLU A 166 -2.36 -19.69 -7.11
CA GLU A 166 -1.04 -20.03 -7.66
C GLU A 166 -1.18 -20.89 -8.91
N PRO A 167 -1.35 -20.29 -10.08
CA PRO A 167 -1.46 -21.04 -11.33
C PRO A 167 -0.22 -21.91 -11.56
N GLY A 168 -0.43 -23.22 -11.71
CA GLY A 168 0.66 -24.18 -11.88
C GLY A 168 1.57 -24.32 -10.65
N GLY A 169 1.07 -23.97 -9.45
CA GLY A 169 1.82 -24.04 -8.18
C GLY A 169 2.97 -23.03 -8.11
N ARG A 170 2.84 -21.86 -8.74
CA ARG A 170 3.87 -20.80 -8.74
C ARG A 170 3.32 -19.49 -8.21
N PRO A 171 4.01 -18.86 -7.25
CA PRO A 171 3.69 -17.50 -6.82
C PRO A 171 3.65 -16.52 -7.99
N GLN A 172 2.61 -15.67 -8.03
CA GLN A 172 2.43 -14.66 -9.07
C GLN A 172 2.79 -13.25 -8.60
N ALA A 173 3.13 -13.11 -7.32
CA ALA A 173 3.53 -11.88 -6.69
C ALA A 173 4.39 -12.19 -5.46
N ASN A 174 5.08 -11.19 -4.92
CA ASN A 174 5.80 -11.32 -3.66
C ASN A 174 4.80 -11.19 -2.49
N TYR A 175 4.53 -12.29 -1.81
CA TYR A 175 3.71 -12.39 -0.59
C TYR A 175 4.30 -13.48 0.32
N TRP A 176 3.85 -13.54 1.58
CA TRP A 176 4.36 -14.47 2.56
C TRP A 176 3.88 -15.89 2.29
N GLN A 177 4.79 -16.86 2.21
CA GLN A 177 4.51 -18.29 2.08
C GLN A 177 4.79 -19.00 3.41
N GLY A 178 3.83 -19.80 3.88
CA GLY A 178 3.94 -20.55 5.13
C GLY A 178 3.31 -19.87 6.34
N PRO A 179 3.62 -20.32 7.57
CA PRO A 179 2.98 -19.85 8.79
C PRO A 179 3.47 -18.46 9.19
N PHE A 180 2.60 -17.45 8.98
CA PHE A 180 2.88 -16.08 9.40
C PHE A 180 2.76 -15.93 10.92
N PRO A 181 3.63 -15.14 11.59
CA PRO A 181 4.74 -14.32 11.06
C PRO A 181 6.15 -14.92 11.21
N HIS A 182 6.27 -16.20 11.53
CA HIS A 182 7.51 -16.82 11.99
C HIS A 182 8.17 -17.81 10.99
N GLY A 183 7.42 -18.29 9.99
CA GLY A 183 7.93 -19.26 9.03
C GLY A 183 7.62 -18.85 7.59
N ASN A 184 8.54 -18.17 6.91
CA ASN A 184 8.45 -17.94 5.48
C ASN A 184 9.24 -19.02 4.75
N THR A 185 8.57 -19.79 3.88
CA THR A 185 9.19 -20.87 3.09
C THR A 185 9.98 -20.34 1.89
N LEU A 186 9.83 -19.05 1.55
CA LEU A 186 10.56 -18.38 0.47
C LEU A 186 10.38 -19.00 -0.91
N GLU A 187 9.21 -19.54 -1.20
CA GLU A 187 8.91 -20.17 -2.50
C GLU A 187 8.92 -19.14 -3.64
N ASP A 188 8.66 -17.88 -3.33
CA ASP A 188 8.79 -16.74 -4.24
C ASP A 188 10.22 -16.19 -4.35
N GLY A 189 11.15 -16.66 -3.49
CA GLY A 189 12.56 -16.27 -3.44
C GLY A 189 12.86 -15.06 -2.57
N TRP A 190 11.87 -14.45 -1.87
CA TRP A 190 12.05 -13.17 -1.19
C TRP A 190 11.56 -13.19 0.26
N LEU A 191 12.44 -12.76 1.17
CA LEU A 191 12.07 -12.60 2.59
C LEU A 191 11.36 -11.27 2.85
N ARG A 192 11.70 -10.24 2.09
CA ARG A 192 11.21 -8.86 2.19
C ARG A 192 10.77 -8.40 0.80
N THR A 193 10.91 -7.12 0.50
CA THR A 193 10.64 -6.61 -0.85
C THR A 193 11.48 -7.35 -1.91
N SER A 194 10.97 -7.44 -3.11
CA SER A 194 11.69 -7.89 -4.30
C SER A 194 12.01 -6.71 -5.21
N PRO A 195 13.01 -6.83 -6.10
CA PRO A 195 13.18 -5.88 -7.20
C PRO A 195 11.88 -5.75 -7.99
N VAL A 196 11.57 -4.55 -8.46
CA VAL A 196 10.38 -4.37 -9.31
C VAL A 196 10.49 -5.23 -10.57
N ARG A 197 9.36 -5.74 -11.07
CA ARG A 197 9.27 -6.65 -12.23
C ARG A 197 9.81 -8.06 -11.98
N SER A 198 10.01 -8.47 -10.72
CA SER A 198 10.37 -9.86 -10.41
C SER A 198 9.26 -10.85 -10.77
N PHE A 199 8.02 -10.38 -10.89
CA PHE A 199 6.85 -11.19 -11.23
C PHE A 199 6.19 -10.72 -12.53
N PRO A 200 5.38 -11.59 -13.18
CA PRO A 200 4.73 -11.24 -14.44
C PRO A 200 3.85 -10.00 -14.34
N PRO A 201 3.74 -9.20 -15.41
CA PRO A 201 2.81 -8.09 -15.46
C PRO A 201 1.37 -8.58 -15.59
N ASN A 202 0.42 -7.74 -15.16
CA ASN A 202 -0.99 -7.98 -15.41
C ASN A 202 -1.38 -7.65 -16.89
N GLY A 203 -2.66 -7.80 -17.24
CA GLY A 203 -3.17 -7.59 -18.59
C GLY A 203 -3.03 -6.16 -19.15
N TYR A 204 -2.59 -5.20 -18.34
CA TYR A 204 -2.22 -3.85 -18.78
C TYR A 204 -0.70 -3.67 -18.91
N GLY A 205 0.12 -4.66 -18.61
CA GLY A 205 1.57 -4.55 -18.59
C GLY A 205 2.12 -3.88 -17.33
N LEU A 206 1.34 -3.86 -16.24
CA LEU A 206 1.72 -3.26 -14.98
C LEU A 206 2.24 -4.33 -14.02
N HIS A 207 3.34 -4.05 -13.35
CA HIS A 207 3.99 -4.96 -12.39
C HIS A 207 3.73 -4.53 -10.95
N ASP A 208 3.83 -5.49 -10.03
CA ASP A 208 3.85 -5.27 -8.58
C ASP A 208 2.65 -4.46 -8.04
N LEU A 209 1.48 -4.52 -8.71
CA LEU A 209 0.24 -3.93 -8.20
C LEU A 209 -0.36 -4.76 -7.05
N ILE A 210 0.09 -5.99 -6.94
CA ILE A 210 -0.32 -6.95 -5.91
C ILE A 210 0.94 -7.53 -5.28
N GLY A 211 0.97 -7.58 -3.95
CA GLY A 211 2.15 -8.02 -3.19
C GLY A 211 3.26 -6.98 -3.15
N ASN A 212 4.46 -7.40 -2.83
CA ASN A 212 5.68 -6.60 -2.66
C ASN A 212 5.51 -5.51 -1.58
N VAL A 213 4.87 -4.38 -1.89
CA VAL A 213 4.57 -3.33 -0.93
C VAL A 213 3.12 -2.88 -1.03
N TRP A 214 2.50 -2.56 0.10
CA TRP A 214 1.31 -1.74 0.11
C TRP A 214 1.60 -0.40 -0.55
N GLU A 215 0.62 0.17 -1.26
CA GLU A 215 0.81 1.43 -1.94
C GLU A 215 -0.17 2.51 -1.46
N TRP A 216 0.37 3.69 -1.17
CA TRP A 216 -0.42 4.87 -0.83
C TRP A 216 -1.31 5.31 -1.99
N THR A 217 -2.58 5.55 -1.69
CA THR A 217 -3.50 6.27 -2.58
C THR A 217 -3.84 7.65 -2.00
N ASP A 218 -4.43 8.53 -2.84
CA ASP A 218 -4.83 9.86 -2.38
C ASP A 218 -6.24 9.91 -1.74
N ASP A 219 -6.89 8.77 -1.57
CA ASP A 219 -8.24 8.72 -1.02
C ASP A 219 -8.26 8.52 0.50
N TRP A 220 -9.14 9.27 1.19
CA TRP A 220 -9.40 9.10 2.60
C TRP A 220 -10.22 7.84 2.85
N PHE A 221 -9.80 7.04 3.82
CA PHE A 221 -10.48 5.80 4.15
C PHE A 221 -11.78 6.05 4.91
N ALA A 222 -12.83 5.34 4.55
CA ALA A 222 -13.97 5.06 5.42
C ALA A 222 -14.54 3.69 5.04
N LEU A 223 -15.22 3.06 6.00
CA LEU A 223 -16.02 1.87 5.68
C LEU A 223 -17.11 2.25 4.68
N PRO A 224 -17.37 1.40 3.69
CA PRO A 224 -18.45 1.63 2.75
C PRO A 224 -19.77 1.79 3.49
N ARG A 225 -20.53 2.83 3.14
CA ARG A 225 -21.89 2.96 3.63
C ARG A 225 -22.79 2.15 2.69
N ILE A 226 -23.58 1.26 3.25
CA ILE A 226 -24.68 0.62 2.53
C ILE A 226 -25.72 1.73 2.31
N GLU A 227 -25.58 2.45 1.21
CA GLU A 227 -26.62 3.38 0.80
C GLU A 227 -27.87 2.57 0.45
N LYS A 228 -28.97 2.82 1.17
CA LYS A 228 -30.28 2.35 0.72
C LYS A 228 -30.47 2.87 -0.69
N LYS A 229 -30.61 1.95 -1.67
CA LYS A 229 -30.87 2.29 -3.08
C LYS A 229 -31.92 3.39 -3.13
N ARG A 230 -31.53 4.60 -3.52
CA ARG A 230 -32.51 5.64 -3.83
C ARG A 230 -33.13 5.25 -5.15
N PRO A 231 -34.48 5.10 -5.23
CA PRO A 231 -35.13 4.85 -6.50
C PRO A 231 -34.80 6.01 -7.46
N GLY A 232 -34.22 5.72 -8.62
CA GLY A 232 -33.92 6.71 -9.65
C GLY A 232 -32.46 7.03 -9.94
N HIS A 233 -31.46 6.47 -9.22
CA HIS A 233 -30.05 6.65 -9.59
C HIS A 233 -29.63 5.64 -10.67
N CYS A 234 -29.79 6.02 -11.93
CA CYS A 234 -29.30 5.22 -13.06
C CYS A 234 -27.85 5.59 -13.48
N CYS A 235 -27.19 6.51 -12.77
CA CYS A 235 -25.87 6.98 -13.17
C CYS A 235 -24.75 6.23 -12.45
N ILE A 236 -23.80 5.69 -13.24
CA ILE A 236 -22.56 5.09 -12.73
C ILE A 236 -21.65 6.22 -12.21
N PRO A 237 -21.21 6.20 -10.95
CA PRO A 237 -20.30 7.22 -10.44
C PRO A 237 -19.00 7.28 -11.26
N ALA A 238 -18.63 8.48 -11.70
CA ALA A 238 -17.40 8.73 -12.44
C ALA A 238 -16.31 9.24 -11.49
N ASN A 239 -15.12 8.69 -11.60
CA ASN A 239 -13.92 9.04 -10.83
C ASN A 239 -14.25 9.16 -9.32
N PRO A 240 -14.85 8.13 -8.71
CA PRO A 240 -15.26 8.21 -7.31
C PRO A 240 -14.03 8.49 -6.44
N ARG A 241 -14.22 9.35 -5.45
CA ARG A 241 -13.21 9.66 -4.45
C ARG A 241 -13.63 9.06 -3.12
N GLY A 242 -12.64 8.87 -2.24
CA GLY A 242 -12.84 8.37 -0.90
C GLY A 242 -13.68 9.28 -0.01
N ALA A 243 -13.66 9.03 1.28
CA ALA A 243 -14.38 9.80 2.29
C ALA A 243 -13.82 11.23 2.47
N SER A 244 -14.42 11.99 3.38
CA SER A 244 -13.79 13.22 3.87
C SER A 244 -12.68 12.90 4.88
N ARG A 245 -11.72 13.82 5.04
CA ARG A 245 -10.66 13.71 6.05
C ARG A 245 -11.23 13.46 7.45
N ALA A 246 -12.29 14.17 7.82
CA ALA A 246 -12.94 14.01 9.12
C ALA A 246 -13.59 12.63 9.33
N ALA A 247 -14.14 12.02 8.27
CA ALA A 247 -14.71 10.68 8.32
C ALA A 247 -13.66 9.57 8.35
N SER A 248 -12.41 9.86 7.97
CA SER A 248 -11.32 8.90 7.96
C SER A 248 -10.64 8.70 9.33
N MET A 249 -10.96 9.55 10.31
CA MET A 249 -10.40 9.45 11.66
C MET A 249 -10.96 8.24 12.41
N ASP A 250 -10.07 7.45 13.01
CA ASP A 250 -10.44 6.38 13.93
C ASP A 250 -10.49 6.91 15.37
N ARG A 251 -11.64 7.44 15.76
CA ARG A 251 -11.81 8.05 17.07
C ARG A 251 -11.72 7.06 18.25
N LYS A 252 -11.74 5.77 17.97
CA LYS A 252 -11.67 4.68 18.97
C LYS A 252 -10.30 4.01 18.99
N GLY A 253 -9.48 4.21 17.99
CA GLY A 253 -8.15 3.64 17.87
C GLY A 253 -7.08 4.44 18.63
N PRO A 254 -5.90 3.87 18.81
CA PRO A 254 -4.77 4.54 19.49
C PRO A 254 -4.33 5.82 18.78
N SER A 255 -4.57 5.92 17.47
CA SER A 255 -4.28 7.10 16.65
C SER A 255 -5.49 8.02 16.47
N GLY A 256 -6.40 8.10 17.42
CA GLY A 256 -7.75 8.71 17.32
C GLY A 256 -7.86 10.11 16.71
N LYS A 257 -6.74 10.83 16.54
CA LYS A 257 -6.66 12.14 15.90
C LYS A 257 -6.01 12.11 14.52
N THR A 258 -5.36 11.01 14.13
CA THR A 258 -4.68 10.92 12.84
C THR A 258 -5.64 10.40 11.76
N PRO A 259 -5.85 11.17 10.68
CA PRO A 259 -6.70 10.73 9.57
C PRO A 259 -6.00 9.62 8.79
N ARG A 260 -6.79 8.75 8.15
CA ARG A 260 -6.28 7.57 7.45
C ARG A 260 -6.53 7.65 5.95
N LYS A 261 -5.52 7.31 5.18
CA LYS A 261 -5.62 7.09 3.73
C LYS A 261 -5.85 5.61 3.41
N VAL A 262 -6.27 5.34 2.18
CA VAL A 262 -6.42 3.98 1.69
C VAL A 262 -5.08 3.49 1.17
N LEU A 263 -4.65 2.31 1.65
CA LEU A 263 -3.61 1.51 1.02
C LEU A 263 -4.24 0.44 0.13
N LYS A 264 -3.56 0.11 -0.96
CA LYS A 264 -3.97 -0.91 -1.94
C LYS A 264 -2.83 -1.91 -2.21
N GLY A 265 -3.19 -3.06 -2.76
CA GLY A 265 -2.28 -4.04 -3.35
C GLY A 265 -1.80 -5.16 -2.42
N GLY A 266 -1.77 -4.96 -1.12
CA GLY A 266 -1.10 -5.90 -0.20
C GLY A 266 0.41 -5.78 -0.25
N SER A 267 1.13 -6.62 0.50
CA SER A 267 2.59 -6.60 0.55
C SER A 267 3.17 -7.99 0.72
N HIS A 268 4.49 -8.10 0.73
CA HIS A 268 5.24 -9.31 1.05
C HIS A 268 4.93 -9.91 2.45
N LEU A 269 4.24 -9.18 3.31
CA LEU A 269 3.78 -9.65 4.62
C LEU A 269 2.33 -10.17 4.61
N CYS A 270 1.64 -10.12 3.48
CA CYS A 270 0.31 -10.71 3.36
C CYS A 270 0.42 -12.22 3.16
N ALA A 271 -0.23 -12.99 4.03
CA ALA A 271 -0.18 -14.44 4.06
C ALA A 271 -1.58 -15.03 3.97
N GLU A 272 -1.72 -16.22 3.40
CA GLU A 272 -3.01 -16.93 3.38
C GLU A 272 -3.52 -17.20 4.80
N SER A 273 -2.61 -17.52 5.73
CA SER A 273 -2.90 -17.81 7.13
C SER A 273 -3.24 -16.57 7.99
N TYR A 274 -3.02 -15.35 7.47
CA TYR A 274 -3.19 -14.12 8.27
C TYR A 274 -3.92 -13.01 7.53
N CYS A 275 -3.44 -12.58 6.34
CA CYS A 275 -3.91 -11.39 5.66
C CYS A 275 -4.01 -11.65 4.15
N ARG A 276 -5.17 -12.06 3.65
CA ARG A 276 -5.40 -12.35 2.22
C ARG A 276 -5.68 -11.09 1.40
N ARG A 277 -4.87 -10.01 1.60
CA ARG A 277 -5.08 -8.72 0.93
C ARG A 277 -4.22 -8.51 -0.31
N TYR A 278 -3.57 -9.54 -0.82
CA TYR A 278 -2.91 -9.55 -2.14
C TYR A 278 -3.93 -9.70 -3.28
N ARG A 279 -4.90 -8.76 -3.35
CA ARG A 279 -6.03 -8.79 -4.31
C ARG A 279 -6.39 -7.37 -4.77
N PRO A 280 -6.89 -7.18 -6.02
CA PRO A 280 -7.24 -5.85 -6.53
C PRO A 280 -8.25 -5.09 -5.66
N ALA A 281 -9.27 -5.79 -5.14
CA ALA A 281 -10.30 -5.19 -4.30
C ALA A 281 -9.82 -4.86 -2.88
N ALA A 282 -8.74 -5.49 -2.41
CA ALA A 282 -8.25 -5.29 -1.06
C ALA A 282 -7.90 -3.84 -0.78
N ARG A 283 -8.25 -3.38 0.41
CA ARG A 283 -8.00 -2.03 0.91
C ARG A 283 -7.67 -2.07 2.40
N TYR A 284 -6.88 -1.12 2.84
CA TYR A 284 -6.52 -1.00 4.24
C TYR A 284 -6.48 0.47 4.69
N ALA A 285 -6.88 0.70 5.93
CA ALA A 285 -6.87 2.03 6.53
C ALA A 285 -5.53 2.30 7.19
N GLN A 286 -4.75 3.24 6.70
CA GLN A 286 -3.44 3.56 7.27
C GLN A 286 -3.38 5.02 7.72
N PRO A 287 -2.98 5.31 8.97
CA PRO A 287 -2.66 6.66 9.42
C PRO A 287 -1.61 7.31 8.53
N ILE A 288 -1.81 8.59 8.18
CA ILE A 288 -0.95 9.29 7.19
C ILE A 288 0.48 9.50 7.66
N ASP A 289 0.73 9.42 8.95
CA ASP A 289 2.00 9.58 9.64
C ASP A 289 2.72 8.25 9.90
N THR A 290 2.21 7.15 9.34
CA THR A 290 2.85 5.84 9.49
C THR A 290 3.96 5.66 8.46
N THR A 291 5.10 5.15 8.96
CA THR A 291 6.20 4.66 8.13
C THR A 291 6.52 3.22 8.50
N THR A 292 6.66 2.35 7.51
CA THR A 292 6.96 0.93 7.73
C THR A 292 7.75 0.33 6.57
N GLY A 293 8.44 -0.79 6.82
CA GLY A 293 9.22 -1.50 5.80
C GLY A 293 8.42 -2.25 4.73
N HIS A 294 7.10 -2.05 4.63
CA HIS A 294 6.24 -2.74 3.65
C HIS A 294 5.23 -1.80 2.96
N VAL A 295 5.41 -0.48 3.07
CA VAL A 295 4.55 0.53 2.44
C VAL A 295 5.38 1.45 1.55
N GLY A 296 5.03 1.50 0.29
CA GLY A 296 5.58 2.36 -0.75
C GLY A 296 4.47 3.06 -1.53
N PHE A 297 4.71 3.39 -2.81
CA PHE A 297 3.73 4.07 -3.66
C PHE A 297 4.13 4.02 -5.13
N ARG A 298 3.16 4.30 -6.02
CA ARG A 298 3.37 4.67 -7.42
C ARG A 298 2.57 5.91 -7.77
N CYS A 299 2.84 6.50 -8.94
CA CYS A 299 2.19 7.74 -9.35
C CYS A 299 1.35 7.60 -10.62
N VAL A 300 0.43 8.56 -10.78
CA VAL A 300 -0.41 8.71 -11.97
C VAL A 300 -0.28 10.12 -12.57
N VAL A 301 -0.63 10.23 -13.85
CA VAL A 301 -0.88 11.51 -14.52
C VAL A 301 -2.26 11.43 -15.14
N ARG A 302 -3.10 12.39 -14.78
CA ARG A 302 -4.43 12.58 -15.36
C ARG A 302 -4.33 13.55 -16.54
N GLY A 303 -5.09 13.27 -17.59
CA GLY A 303 -5.13 14.10 -18.79
C GLY A 303 -5.92 15.39 -18.61
#